data_bdf61a9b9a57392597375d6e12486179
#
_entry.id   bdf61a9b9a57392597375d6e12486179
#
_cell.length_a   1.000
_cell.length_b   1.000
_cell.length_c   1.000
_cell.angle_alpha   90.00
_cell.angle_beta   90.00
_cell.angle_gamma   90.00
#
_symmetry.space_group_name_H-M   'P 1'
#
loop_
_entity.id
_entity.type
_entity.pdbx_description
1 polymer ?
#
loop_
_entity_poly.entity_id
_entity_poly.type
_entity_poly.pdbx_seq_one_letter_code
_entity_poly.pdbx_strand_id
1 'polypeptide(L)'
;MRDFDVTGPLPEQGTTLLEASAGTGKTYTVGALVTRYVAEGRARLGEMLVITFGRAASQELRERVRDALVGAERALSDPSAADRSDTLVGWLLAQDESERPAMRERLRDALADFDSATIATTHQFCQLVLRSLGVAGDTEAGARLVEDLDDLVVEVVDDLYLGRYASDREQPPFGRDVALEL
;
A
#
# COMPACT_ATOMS: atom_id res chain seq x y z
N MET A 1 13.75 19.55 -16.28
CA MET A 1 12.95 18.41 -15.82
C MET A 1 12.26 17.85 -17.05
N ARG A 2 12.24 16.54 -17.27
CA ARG A 2 11.53 15.93 -18.40
C ARG A 2 10.14 15.51 -17.90
N ASP A 3 9.11 15.71 -18.72
CA ASP A 3 7.79 15.19 -18.41
C ASP A 3 7.86 13.66 -18.36
N PHE A 4 7.23 13.08 -17.35
CA PHE A 4 7.16 11.63 -17.22
C PHE A 4 6.11 11.07 -18.18
N ASP A 5 6.52 10.14 -19.01
CA ASP A 5 5.66 9.40 -19.91
C ASP A 5 5.56 7.94 -19.44
N VAL A 6 4.36 7.54 -19.05
CA VAL A 6 4.07 6.17 -18.59
C VAL A 6 4.27 5.13 -19.70
N THR A 7 4.29 5.55 -20.95
CA THR A 7 4.54 4.69 -22.12
C THR A 7 6.02 4.62 -22.52
N GLY A 8 6.86 5.46 -21.92
CA GLY A 8 8.30 5.49 -22.14
C GLY A 8 9.01 4.27 -21.57
N PRO A 9 10.35 4.17 -21.71
CA PRO A 9 11.12 3.05 -21.17
C PRO A 9 11.00 2.99 -19.64
N LEU A 10 10.79 1.77 -19.11
CA LEU A 10 10.73 1.55 -17.67
C LEU A 10 12.12 1.75 -17.03
N PRO A 11 12.21 2.36 -15.84
CA PRO A 11 13.45 2.36 -15.06
C PRO A 11 13.91 0.94 -14.76
N GLU A 12 15.15 0.63 -15.08
CA GLU A 12 15.70 -0.74 -14.89
C GLU A 12 16.51 -0.84 -13.59
N GLN A 13 17.24 0.21 -13.24
CA GLN A 13 18.14 0.23 -12.07
C GLN A 13 18.22 1.63 -11.46
N GLY A 14 18.60 1.66 -10.18
CA GLY A 14 18.81 2.90 -9.43
C GLY A 14 17.54 3.51 -8.86
N THR A 15 17.58 4.80 -8.60
CA THR A 15 16.46 5.55 -8.02
C THR A 15 15.90 6.53 -9.05
N THR A 16 14.61 6.48 -9.27
CA THR A 16 13.88 7.42 -10.13
C THR A 16 12.92 8.23 -9.28
N LEU A 17 13.03 9.55 -9.32
CA LEU A 17 12.12 10.47 -8.65
C LEU A 17 11.08 10.99 -9.65
N LEU A 18 9.80 10.75 -9.34
CA LEU A 18 8.67 11.30 -10.08
C LEU A 18 8.01 12.38 -9.21
N GLU A 19 8.15 13.63 -9.62
CA GLU A 19 7.50 14.76 -8.95
C GLU A 19 6.12 14.99 -9.53
N ALA A 20 5.12 15.09 -8.66
CA ALA A 20 3.75 15.31 -9.06
C ALA A 20 2.96 16.08 -7.99
N SER A 21 2.20 17.07 -8.40
CA SER A 21 1.29 17.84 -7.54
C SER A 21 0.05 17.01 -7.14
N ALA A 22 -0.77 17.51 -6.22
CA ALA A 22 -2.04 16.87 -5.91
C ALA A 22 -2.95 16.83 -7.15
N GLY A 23 -3.65 15.72 -7.35
CA GLY A 23 -4.59 15.56 -8.49
C GLY A 23 -3.95 15.30 -9.86
N THR A 24 -2.63 15.16 -9.96
CA THR A 24 -1.94 14.95 -11.26
C THR A 24 -1.81 13.49 -11.69
N GLY A 25 -2.58 12.58 -11.09
CA GLY A 25 -2.59 11.17 -11.50
C GLY A 25 -1.50 10.29 -10.90
N LYS A 26 -0.90 10.67 -9.74
CA LYS A 26 0.12 9.84 -9.06
C LYS A 26 -0.30 8.39 -8.88
N THR A 27 -1.50 8.16 -8.37
CA THR A 27 -2.03 6.82 -8.10
C THR A 27 -2.24 6.03 -9.40
N TYR A 28 -2.74 6.70 -10.45
CA TYR A 28 -2.81 6.12 -11.80
C TYR A 28 -1.43 5.71 -12.30
N THR A 29 -0.45 6.60 -12.19
CA THR A 29 0.93 6.34 -12.63
C THR A 29 1.53 5.13 -11.94
N VAL A 30 1.33 4.98 -10.62
CA VAL A 30 1.82 3.81 -9.87
C VAL A 30 1.14 2.54 -10.36
N GLY A 31 -0.20 2.55 -10.51
CA GLY A 31 -0.95 1.41 -11.05
C GLY A 31 -0.48 1.00 -12.45
N ALA A 32 -0.28 1.98 -13.33
CA ALA A 32 0.20 1.75 -14.69
C ALA A 32 1.64 1.22 -14.71
N LEU A 33 2.54 1.73 -13.86
CA LEU A 33 3.91 1.22 -13.75
C LEU A 33 3.93 -0.23 -13.27
N VAL A 34 3.23 -0.55 -12.18
CA VAL A 34 3.11 -1.93 -11.68
C VAL A 34 2.60 -2.87 -12.78
N THR A 35 1.53 -2.46 -13.48
CA THR A 35 0.95 -3.24 -14.58
C THR A 35 1.96 -3.46 -15.71
N ARG A 36 2.74 -2.45 -16.07
CA ARG A 36 3.77 -2.57 -17.10
C ARG A 36 4.91 -3.48 -16.70
N TYR A 37 5.44 -3.34 -15.46
CA TYR A 37 6.50 -4.23 -14.97
C TYR A 37 6.06 -5.70 -15.03
N VAL A 38 4.82 -5.99 -14.69
CA VAL A 38 4.23 -7.34 -14.78
C VAL A 38 4.07 -7.75 -16.24
N ALA A 39 3.40 -6.95 -17.06
CA ALA A 39 3.10 -7.28 -18.45
C ALA A 39 4.39 -7.51 -19.28
N GLU A 40 5.40 -6.65 -19.11
CA GLU A 40 6.71 -6.78 -19.77
C GLU A 40 7.56 -7.93 -19.20
N GLY A 41 7.12 -8.56 -18.09
CA GLY A 41 7.87 -9.65 -17.44
C GLY A 41 9.14 -9.19 -16.73
N ARG A 42 9.22 -7.90 -16.36
CA ARG A 42 10.36 -7.32 -15.64
C ARG A 42 10.38 -7.68 -14.16
N ALA A 43 9.19 -7.86 -13.56
CA ALA A 43 9.03 -8.31 -12.17
C ALA A 43 7.69 -9.01 -12.00
N ARG A 44 7.60 -9.94 -11.04
CA ARG A 44 6.33 -10.50 -10.57
C ARG A 44 5.72 -9.59 -9.53
N LEU A 45 4.40 -9.62 -9.40
CA LEU A 45 3.69 -8.77 -8.45
C LEU A 45 4.14 -9.01 -6.99
N GLY A 46 4.38 -10.25 -6.60
CA GLY A 46 4.88 -10.61 -5.26
C GLY A 46 6.34 -10.19 -4.99
N GLU A 47 7.10 -9.79 -6.03
CA GLU A 47 8.46 -9.26 -5.90
C GLU A 47 8.48 -7.74 -5.74
N MET A 48 7.31 -7.09 -5.84
CA MET A 48 7.17 -5.64 -5.74
C MET A 48 6.76 -5.23 -4.33
N LEU A 49 7.32 -4.11 -3.88
CA LEU A 49 6.93 -3.43 -2.66
C LEU A 49 6.39 -2.05 -3.01
N VAL A 50 5.12 -1.82 -2.72
CA VAL A 50 4.45 -0.52 -2.92
C VAL A 50 4.09 0.05 -1.55
N ILE A 51 4.66 1.20 -1.20
CA ILE A 51 4.50 1.79 0.13
C ILE A 51 3.83 3.15 0.04
N THR A 52 2.94 3.43 1.00
CA THR A 52 2.34 4.74 1.23
C THR A 52 2.27 5.03 2.74
N PHE A 53 1.85 6.23 3.13
CA PHE A 53 1.87 6.63 4.54
C PHE A 53 0.61 6.19 5.31
N GLY A 54 -0.57 6.29 4.72
CA GLY A 54 -1.85 6.06 5.42
C GLY A 54 -2.53 4.76 5.04
N ARG A 55 -3.33 4.18 5.96
CA ARG A 55 -4.12 2.97 5.69
C ARG A 55 -5.14 3.17 4.57
N ALA A 56 -5.88 4.27 4.61
CA ALA A 56 -6.84 4.60 3.55
C ALA A 56 -6.15 4.72 2.19
N ALA A 57 -4.97 5.38 2.14
CA ALA A 57 -4.19 5.52 0.91
C ALA A 57 -3.63 4.16 0.43
N SER A 58 -3.25 3.25 1.33
CA SER A 58 -2.77 1.92 0.94
C SER A 58 -3.92 1.05 0.39
N GLN A 59 -5.11 1.17 0.96
CA GLN A 59 -6.29 0.49 0.46
C GLN A 59 -6.70 1.01 -0.92
N GLU A 60 -6.77 2.34 -1.10
CA GLU A 60 -7.05 2.95 -2.40
C GLU A 60 -6.01 2.52 -3.46
N LEU A 61 -4.73 2.52 -3.08
CA LEU A 61 -3.65 2.12 -3.99
C LEU A 61 -3.76 0.64 -4.38
N ARG A 62 -4.12 -0.24 -3.44
CA ARG A 62 -4.37 -1.66 -3.72
C ARG A 62 -5.51 -1.84 -4.72
N GLU A 63 -6.61 -1.13 -4.55
CA GLU A 63 -7.74 -1.15 -5.48
C GLU A 63 -7.34 -0.63 -6.87
N ARG A 64 -6.63 0.49 -6.94
CA ARG A 64 -6.16 1.06 -8.20
C ARG A 64 -5.19 0.16 -8.97
N VAL A 65 -4.26 -0.49 -8.25
CA VAL A 65 -3.35 -1.47 -8.87
C VAL A 65 -4.14 -2.65 -9.42
N ARG A 66 -5.12 -3.17 -8.65
CA ARG A 66 -5.97 -4.27 -9.11
C ARG A 66 -6.79 -3.88 -10.34
N ASP A 67 -7.41 -2.71 -10.32
CA ASP A 67 -8.22 -2.20 -11.44
C ASP A 67 -7.37 -2.04 -12.71
N ALA A 68 -6.14 -1.53 -12.57
CA ALA A 68 -5.21 -1.39 -13.70
C ALA A 68 -4.83 -2.76 -14.29
N LEU A 69 -4.52 -3.76 -13.46
CA LEU A 69 -4.22 -5.14 -13.90
C LEU A 69 -5.43 -5.78 -14.59
N VAL A 70 -6.64 -5.63 -14.02
CA VAL A 70 -7.89 -6.15 -14.60
C VAL A 70 -8.19 -5.47 -15.93
N GLY A 71 -8.07 -4.14 -16.00
CA GLY A 71 -8.28 -3.38 -17.23
C GLY A 71 -7.32 -3.81 -18.34
N ALA A 72 -6.05 -3.98 -18.01
CA ALA A 72 -5.01 -4.43 -18.92
C ALA A 72 -5.25 -5.86 -19.45
N GLU A 73 -5.60 -6.80 -18.55
CA GLU A 73 -5.92 -8.19 -18.94
C GLU A 73 -7.14 -8.25 -19.87
N ARG A 74 -8.20 -7.51 -19.54
CA ARG A 74 -9.40 -7.44 -20.36
C ARG A 74 -9.13 -6.84 -21.74
N ALA A 75 -8.33 -5.76 -21.80
CA ALA A 75 -7.97 -5.12 -23.06
C ALA A 75 -7.20 -6.05 -23.99
N LEU A 76 -6.29 -6.86 -23.43
CA LEU A 76 -5.57 -7.87 -24.20
C LEU A 76 -6.43 -9.10 -24.54
N SER A 77 -7.48 -9.38 -23.75
CA SER A 77 -8.44 -10.46 -24.01
C SER A 77 -9.40 -10.12 -25.13
N ASP A 78 -9.91 -8.88 -25.16
CA ASP A 78 -10.81 -8.37 -26.20
C ASP A 78 -10.35 -6.98 -26.64
N PRO A 79 -9.40 -6.91 -27.58
CA PRO A 79 -8.88 -5.64 -28.11
C PRO A 79 -9.94 -4.80 -28.83
N SER A 80 -11.07 -5.39 -29.23
CA SER A 80 -12.13 -4.70 -29.96
C SER A 80 -13.03 -3.87 -29.03
N ALA A 81 -13.20 -4.33 -27.78
CA ALA A 81 -13.98 -3.65 -26.75
C ALA A 81 -13.13 -2.74 -25.83
N ALA A 82 -11.81 -2.69 -26.05
CA ALA A 82 -10.89 -1.96 -25.18
C ALA A 82 -10.98 -0.44 -25.40
N ASP A 83 -10.96 0.30 -24.28
CA ASP A 83 -10.88 1.77 -24.32
C ASP A 83 -9.45 2.23 -24.66
N ARG A 84 -9.23 2.52 -25.92
CA ARG A 84 -7.94 3.00 -26.44
C ARG A 84 -7.62 4.45 -26.04
N SER A 85 -8.53 5.17 -25.41
CA SER A 85 -8.26 6.50 -24.87
C SER A 85 -7.46 6.44 -23.57
N ASP A 86 -7.50 5.30 -22.84
CA ASP A 86 -6.58 5.04 -21.73
C ASP A 86 -5.17 4.82 -22.24
N THR A 87 -4.23 5.60 -21.71
CA THR A 87 -2.83 5.61 -22.15
C THR A 87 -2.15 4.25 -21.99
N LEU A 88 -2.40 3.54 -20.88
CA LEU A 88 -1.85 2.22 -20.61
C LEU A 88 -2.42 1.18 -21.58
N VAL A 89 -3.74 1.18 -21.78
CA VAL A 89 -4.41 0.28 -22.71
C VAL A 89 -3.95 0.52 -24.15
N GLY A 90 -3.87 1.79 -24.57
CA GLY A 90 -3.34 2.17 -25.89
C GLY A 90 -1.91 1.64 -26.10
N TRP A 91 -1.05 1.78 -25.09
CA TRP A 91 0.32 1.27 -25.13
C TRP A 91 0.37 -0.27 -25.22
N LEU A 92 -0.42 -0.98 -24.42
CA LEU A 92 -0.50 -2.45 -24.44
C LEU A 92 -0.92 -2.98 -25.82
N LEU A 93 -1.92 -2.34 -26.42
CA LEU A 93 -2.43 -2.74 -27.73
C LEU A 93 -1.53 -2.31 -28.89
N ALA A 94 -0.55 -1.45 -28.66
CA ALA A 94 0.48 -1.09 -29.63
C ALA A 94 1.70 -2.04 -29.62
N GLN A 95 1.79 -2.93 -28.61
CA GLN A 95 2.84 -3.93 -28.56
C GLN A 95 2.69 -4.97 -29.69
N ASP A 96 3.78 -5.69 -29.97
CA ASP A 96 3.76 -6.74 -30.99
C ASP A 96 2.64 -7.76 -30.70
N GLU A 97 1.87 -8.10 -31.71
CA GLU A 97 0.76 -9.05 -31.60
C GLU A 97 1.21 -10.42 -31.10
N SER A 98 2.43 -10.83 -31.42
CA SER A 98 3.05 -12.07 -30.96
C SER A 98 3.37 -12.07 -29.46
N GLU A 99 3.59 -10.91 -28.83
CA GLU A 99 3.93 -10.78 -27.41
C GLU A 99 2.69 -10.64 -26.51
N ARG A 100 1.57 -10.14 -27.05
CA ARG A 100 0.35 -9.89 -26.27
C ARG A 100 -0.18 -11.12 -25.52
N PRO A 101 -0.16 -12.36 -26.08
CA PRO A 101 -0.58 -13.54 -25.33
C PRO A 101 0.25 -13.77 -24.07
N ALA A 102 1.57 -13.61 -24.13
CA ALA A 102 2.46 -13.78 -23.00
C ALA A 102 2.27 -12.67 -21.96
N MET A 103 2.06 -11.42 -22.40
CA MET A 103 1.71 -10.29 -21.50
C MET A 103 0.40 -10.57 -20.76
N ARG A 104 -0.62 -11.04 -21.47
CA ARG A 104 -1.91 -11.38 -20.88
C ARG A 104 -1.79 -12.50 -19.85
N GLU A 105 -1.01 -13.54 -20.14
CA GLU A 105 -0.78 -14.65 -19.21
C GLU A 105 -0.15 -14.16 -17.90
N ARG A 106 0.91 -13.33 -17.98
CA ARG A 106 1.54 -12.73 -16.79
C ARG A 106 0.57 -11.89 -15.96
N LEU A 107 -0.31 -11.11 -16.62
CA LEU A 107 -1.34 -10.33 -15.93
C LEU A 107 -2.38 -11.22 -15.24
N ARG A 108 -2.79 -12.33 -15.87
CA ARG A 108 -3.69 -13.31 -15.25
C ARG A 108 -3.06 -13.96 -14.02
N ASP A 109 -1.80 -14.36 -14.13
CA ASP A 109 -1.06 -14.95 -13.01
C ASP A 109 -0.94 -13.96 -11.85
N ALA A 110 -0.63 -12.69 -12.14
CA ALA A 110 -0.58 -11.63 -11.14
C ALA A 110 -1.94 -11.38 -10.48
N LEU A 111 -3.04 -11.48 -11.21
CA LEU A 111 -4.39 -11.34 -10.66
C LEU A 111 -4.79 -12.57 -9.82
N ALA A 112 -4.37 -13.77 -10.22
CA ALA A 112 -4.64 -15.00 -9.47
C ALA A 112 -3.89 -15.01 -8.13
N ASP A 113 -2.69 -14.44 -8.09
CA ASP A 113 -1.83 -14.34 -6.89
C ASP A 113 -1.78 -12.90 -6.33
N PHE A 114 -2.84 -12.13 -6.50
CA PHE A 114 -2.86 -10.70 -6.13
C PHE A 114 -2.61 -10.47 -4.63
N ASP A 115 -2.97 -11.42 -3.78
CA ASP A 115 -2.77 -11.33 -2.34
C ASP A 115 -1.30 -11.47 -1.93
N SER A 116 -0.43 -11.96 -2.82
CA SER A 116 1.03 -11.97 -2.61
C SER A 116 1.65 -10.56 -2.71
N ALA A 117 0.93 -9.60 -3.30
CA ALA A 117 1.41 -8.23 -3.46
C ALA A 117 1.60 -7.52 -2.12
N THR A 118 2.78 -6.98 -1.89
CA THR A 118 3.04 -6.14 -0.72
C THR A 118 2.71 -4.68 -1.03
N ILE A 119 1.44 -4.32 -0.84
CA ILE A 119 0.94 -2.94 -0.93
C ILE A 119 0.54 -2.53 0.49
N ALA A 120 1.32 -1.69 1.16
CA ALA A 120 1.24 -1.49 2.59
C ALA A 120 1.62 -0.07 3.01
N THR A 121 1.29 0.30 4.24
CA THR A 121 1.91 1.47 4.87
C THR A 121 3.33 1.13 5.33
N THR A 122 4.17 2.16 5.53
CA THR A 122 5.52 1.99 6.09
C THR A 122 5.49 1.17 7.38
N HIS A 123 4.55 1.44 8.27
CA HIS A 123 4.40 0.73 9.53
C HIS A 123 4.02 -0.75 9.34
N GLN A 124 3.06 -1.04 8.44
CA GLN A 124 2.68 -2.41 8.12
C GLN A 124 3.85 -3.20 7.51
N PHE A 125 4.63 -2.55 6.63
CA PHE A 125 5.82 -3.17 6.05
C PHE A 125 6.88 -3.47 7.13
N CYS A 126 7.19 -2.51 8.01
CA CYS A 126 8.12 -2.74 9.13
C CYS A 126 7.65 -3.90 10.02
N GLN A 127 6.36 -3.97 10.33
CA GLN A 127 5.79 -5.07 11.10
C GLN A 127 5.92 -6.42 10.37
N LEU A 128 5.73 -6.44 9.05
CA LEU A 128 5.89 -7.64 8.23
C LEU A 128 7.34 -8.13 8.27
N VAL A 129 8.31 -7.21 8.12
CA VAL A 129 9.74 -7.52 8.22
C VAL A 129 10.08 -8.06 9.62
N LEU A 130 9.64 -7.38 10.69
CA LEU A 130 9.88 -7.84 12.06
C LEU A 130 9.33 -9.24 12.32
N ARG A 131 8.11 -9.51 11.84
CA ARG A 131 7.52 -10.86 11.94
C ARG A 131 8.30 -11.92 11.16
N SER A 132 8.87 -11.56 10.01
CA SER A 132 9.67 -12.49 9.20
C SER A 132 11.00 -12.86 9.85
N LEU A 133 11.53 -12.01 10.75
CA LEU A 133 12.73 -12.28 11.53
C LEU A 133 12.48 -13.36 12.61
N GLY A 134 11.24 -13.62 13.00
CA GLY A 134 10.87 -14.65 13.97
C GLY A 134 11.65 -14.51 15.28
N VAL A 135 12.19 -15.63 15.76
CA VAL A 135 12.95 -15.71 17.03
C VAL A 135 14.24 -14.87 17.00
N ALA A 136 14.79 -14.57 15.83
CA ALA A 136 16.01 -13.75 15.70
C ALA A 136 15.76 -12.25 15.97
N GLY A 137 14.49 -11.81 15.98
CA GLY A 137 14.14 -10.41 16.12
C GLY A 137 13.86 -9.92 17.53
N ASP A 138 13.94 -10.76 18.56
CA ASP A 138 13.57 -10.42 19.96
C ASP A 138 12.22 -9.69 20.06
N THR A 139 11.27 -10.09 19.20
CA THR A 139 9.94 -9.51 19.12
C THR A 139 8.91 -10.44 19.75
N GLU A 140 8.02 -9.87 20.54
CA GLU A 140 6.90 -10.62 21.11
C GLU A 140 5.95 -11.10 19.98
N ALA A 141 5.72 -12.41 19.89
CA ALA A 141 4.92 -13.01 18.79
C ALA A 141 3.47 -12.49 18.69
N GLY A 142 2.98 -11.82 19.75
CA GLY A 142 1.65 -11.22 19.83
C GLY A 142 1.61 -9.70 19.71
N ALA A 143 2.74 -9.04 19.52
CA ALA A 143 2.81 -7.58 19.46
C ALA A 143 1.92 -7.04 18.33
N ARG A 144 1.00 -6.14 18.69
CA ARG A 144 0.15 -5.41 17.75
C ARG A 144 0.61 -3.96 17.69
N LEU A 145 0.74 -3.45 16.48
CA LEU A 145 0.93 -2.01 16.30
C LEU A 145 -0.41 -1.32 16.60
N VAL A 146 -0.42 -0.51 17.66
CA VAL A 146 -1.57 0.29 18.06
C VAL A 146 -1.40 1.68 17.43
N GLU A 147 -2.42 2.18 16.75
CA GLU A 147 -2.38 3.51 16.11
C GLU A 147 -2.69 4.62 17.07
N ASP A 148 -3.47 4.30 18.09
CA ASP A 148 -3.95 5.23 19.10
C ASP A 148 -3.67 4.65 20.49
N LEU A 149 -3.15 5.49 21.36
CA LEU A 149 -2.84 5.14 22.75
C LEU A 149 -3.88 5.73 23.72
N ASP A 150 -4.97 6.33 23.24
CA ASP A 150 -5.95 7.01 24.07
C ASP A 150 -6.54 6.07 25.14
N ASP A 151 -6.89 4.85 24.76
CA ASP A 151 -7.38 3.84 25.70
C ASP A 151 -6.34 3.50 26.78
N LEU A 152 -5.06 3.40 26.39
CA LEU A 152 -3.97 3.14 27.32
C LEU A 152 -3.71 4.34 28.25
N VAL A 153 -3.82 5.56 27.71
CA VAL A 153 -3.69 6.79 28.52
C VAL A 153 -4.82 6.83 29.56
N VAL A 154 -6.06 6.53 29.15
CA VAL A 154 -7.21 6.45 30.08
C VAL A 154 -6.97 5.42 31.15
N GLU A 155 -6.53 4.21 30.81
CA GLU A 155 -6.23 3.13 31.75
C GLU A 155 -5.15 3.54 32.76
N VAL A 156 -4.04 4.10 32.27
CA VAL A 156 -2.92 4.56 33.14
C VAL A 156 -3.36 5.68 34.07
N VAL A 157 -4.13 6.66 33.57
CA VAL A 157 -4.65 7.75 34.39
C VAL A 157 -5.61 7.23 35.45
N ASP A 158 -6.49 6.28 35.10
CA ASP A 158 -7.41 5.63 36.04
C ASP A 158 -6.66 4.89 37.14
N ASP A 159 -5.67 4.10 36.78
CA ASP A 159 -4.85 3.36 37.73
C ASP A 159 -4.10 4.29 38.69
N LEU A 160 -3.48 5.34 38.17
CA LEU A 160 -2.78 6.33 38.96
C LEU A 160 -3.74 7.11 39.89
N TYR A 161 -4.90 7.54 39.36
CA TYR A 161 -5.90 8.27 40.12
C TYR A 161 -6.48 7.42 41.25
N LEU A 162 -6.89 6.18 40.95
CA LEU A 162 -7.39 5.23 41.94
C LEU A 162 -6.31 4.82 42.93
N GLY A 163 -5.10 4.52 42.47
CA GLY A 163 -3.97 4.19 43.35
C GLY A 163 -3.64 5.31 44.35
N ARG A 164 -3.83 6.58 43.93
CA ARG A 164 -3.56 7.72 44.78
C ARG A 164 -4.69 8.07 45.73
N TYR A 165 -5.94 7.98 45.28
CA TYR A 165 -7.08 8.53 46.02
C TYR A 165 -8.09 7.50 46.54
N ALA A 166 -8.08 6.23 46.09
CA ALA A 166 -9.05 5.24 46.51
C ALA A 166 -8.95 4.90 48.01
N SER A 167 -7.79 5.04 48.62
CA SER A 167 -7.56 4.75 50.02
C SER A 167 -7.63 5.98 50.95
N ASP A 168 -7.63 7.19 50.39
CA ASP A 168 -7.69 8.40 51.20
C ASP A 168 -9.13 8.72 51.57
N ARG A 169 -9.39 9.01 52.86
CA ARG A 169 -10.67 9.47 53.38
C ARG A 169 -10.98 10.91 53.03
N GLU A 170 -10.01 11.62 52.47
CA GLU A 170 -10.15 12.97 51.98
C GLU A 170 -10.63 12.99 50.52
N GLN A 171 -11.50 13.94 50.17
CA GLN A 171 -11.94 14.09 48.79
C GLN A 171 -10.76 14.50 47.91
N PRO A 172 -10.59 13.88 46.70
CA PRO A 172 -9.54 14.26 45.79
C PRO A 172 -9.67 15.76 45.40
N PRO A 173 -8.55 16.46 45.21
CA PRO A 173 -8.54 17.90 44.91
C PRO A 173 -9.14 18.25 43.56
N PHE A 174 -9.28 17.28 42.66
CA PHE A 174 -9.89 17.41 41.32
C PHE A 174 -10.55 16.10 40.90
N GLY A 175 -11.49 16.15 39.99
CA GLY A 175 -12.18 14.97 39.45
C GLY A 175 -11.30 14.19 38.47
N ARG A 176 -11.71 12.93 38.20
CA ARG A 176 -11.04 12.04 37.23
C ARG A 176 -10.97 12.64 35.83
N ASP A 177 -12.03 13.30 35.40
CA ASP A 177 -12.14 14.01 34.12
C ASP A 177 -11.07 15.07 33.94
N VAL A 178 -10.77 15.82 34.99
CA VAL A 178 -9.67 16.81 35.00
C VAL A 178 -8.30 16.11 34.94
N ALA A 179 -8.15 14.94 35.57
CA ALA A 179 -6.91 14.17 35.50
C ALA A 179 -6.59 13.65 34.08
N LEU A 180 -7.60 13.44 33.24
CA LEU A 180 -7.44 13.05 31.83
C LEU A 180 -7.07 14.21 30.91
N GLU A 181 -7.29 15.45 31.33
CA GLU A 181 -6.98 16.67 30.57
C GLU A 181 -5.59 17.24 30.88
N LEU A 182 -4.92 16.73 31.93
CA LEU A 182 -3.57 17.15 32.37
C LEU A 182 -2.47 16.30 31.73
#